data_efd7f9c7447af127c9f4cb110fb79c7e
#
_entry.id   efd7f9c7447af127c9f4cb110fb79c7e
#
_cell.length_a   1.000
_cell.length_b   1.000
_cell.length_c   1.000
_cell.angle_alpha   90.00
_cell.angle_beta   90.00
_cell.angle_gamma   90.00
#
_symmetry.space_group_name_H-M   'P 1'
#
loop_
_entity.id
_entity.type
_entity.pdbx_description
1 polymer ?
#
loop_
_entity_poly.entity_id
_entity_poly.type
_entity_poly.pdbx_seq_one_letter_code
_entity_poly.pdbx_strand_id
1 'polypeptide(L)'
;EYFGFSKSKLKKTIEDNPYSYYEVYKKNMTYDEVEKFQKFLDLADASMKGVSKAKKAKIESAKMVKGVSFEEDYKRVYPYNSLACRVLGYTSSGNVGNWGIEQYYNSQLNGVNGRAYYYFNEELDQEQSVKEPKNGNSVVSTIDMQIQKIIEQKLKDFDDKIGSKVTNILVMNPQNGEILGMTSSYPYNLNKPMDEKSLLSLYSQSEIDKMKAYTKQKQAEEATDSEDTSEDSKDSTKKKTDDQKTIYDAFNELWRNSIISDTNEPGSTYKPFTVATGLESGALTGNENYFCTGSLMVGKRN
;
A
#
# COMPACT_ATOMS: atom_id res chain seq x y z
N GLU A 1 4.99 21.44 24.36
CA GLU A 1 6.17 21.94 23.63
C GLU A 1 6.82 20.85 22.75
N TYR A 2 7.09 19.64 23.27
CA TYR A 2 7.79 18.57 22.53
C TYR A 2 7.03 18.09 21.29
N PHE A 3 5.70 18.02 21.34
CA PHE A 3 4.87 17.40 20.28
C PHE A 3 3.93 18.38 19.60
N GLY A 4 4.02 19.69 19.90
CA GLY A 4 3.19 20.72 19.30
C GLY A 4 1.73 20.69 19.72
N PHE A 5 1.39 20.04 20.84
CA PHE A 5 0.02 20.06 21.36
C PHE A 5 -0.34 21.41 22.00
N SER A 6 -1.53 21.92 21.69
CA SER A 6 -2.06 23.05 22.43
C SER A 6 -2.63 22.57 23.77
N LYS A 7 -2.35 23.33 24.83
CA LYS A 7 -2.86 23.05 26.17
C LYS A 7 -4.41 23.02 26.21
N SER A 8 -5.06 23.88 25.43
CA SER A 8 -6.52 23.91 25.31
C SER A 8 -7.09 22.66 24.69
N LYS A 9 -6.44 22.12 23.64
CA LYS A 9 -6.87 20.87 23.00
C LYS A 9 -6.75 19.68 23.94
N LEU A 10 -5.62 19.56 24.66
CA LEU A 10 -5.42 18.48 25.65
C LEU A 10 -6.47 18.55 26.76
N LYS A 11 -6.73 19.74 27.29
CA LYS A 11 -7.72 19.95 28.34
C LYS A 11 -9.11 19.53 27.86
N LYS A 12 -9.50 19.98 26.66
CA LYS A 12 -10.79 19.63 26.05
C LYS A 12 -10.93 18.12 25.86
N THR A 13 -9.92 17.42 25.34
CA THR A 13 -9.98 15.97 25.16
C THR A 13 -10.21 15.23 26.48
N ILE A 14 -9.56 15.68 27.57
CA ILE A 14 -9.76 15.09 28.91
C ILE A 14 -11.17 15.39 29.44
N GLU A 15 -11.66 16.60 29.24
CA GLU A 15 -13.01 17.02 29.68
C GLU A 15 -14.11 16.29 28.89
N ASP A 16 -13.91 16.07 27.60
CA ASP A 16 -14.86 15.36 26.73
C ASP A 16 -14.91 13.84 27.02
N ASN A 17 -13.81 13.26 27.54
CA ASN A 17 -13.67 11.82 27.80
C ASN A 17 -13.20 11.51 29.25
N PRO A 18 -13.93 11.92 30.29
CA PRO A 18 -13.45 11.87 31.68
C PRO A 18 -13.24 10.46 32.23
N TYR A 19 -13.82 9.44 31.60
CA TYR A 19 -13.73 8.03 31.99
C TYR A 19 -12.86 7.20 31.04
N SER A 20 -12.22 7.83 30.06
CA SER A 20 -11.32 7.12 29.16
C SER A 20 -9.96 6.87 29.83
N TYR A 21 -9.54 5.63 29.84
CA TYR A 21 -8.21 5.22 30.32
C TYR A 21 -7.14 5.24 29.24
N TYR A 22 -7.54 5.47 27.97
CA TYR A 22 -6.65 5.43 26.82
C TYR A 22 -7.08 6.45 25.75
N GLU A 23 -6.20 7.42 25.47
CA GLU A 23 -6.42 8.43 24.45
C GLU A 23 -5.19 8.60 23.56
N VAL A 24 -5.37 8.48 22.26
CA VAL A 24 -4.28 8.65 21.28
C VAL A 24 -4.18 10.11 20.85
N TYR A 25 -3.14 10.78 21.30
CA TYR A 25 -2.91 12.19 20.97
C TYR A 25 -2.15 12.42 19.67
N LYS A 26 -1.20 11.56 19.33
CA LYS A 26 -0.37 11.68 18.13
C LYS A 26 0.04 10.30 17.61
N LYS A 27 -0.11 10.11 16.31
CA LYS A 27 0.34 8.91 15.59
C LYS A 27 1.56 9.24 14.72
N ASN A 28 2.28 8.22 14.27
CA ASN A 28 3.40 8.32 13.33
C ASN A 28 4.52 9.27 13.83
N MET A 29 4.85 9.19 15.11
CA MET A 29 6.00 9.90 15.68
C MET A 29 7.29 9.21 15.26
N THR A 30 8.34 10.01 15.01
CA THR A 30 9.66 9.44 14.75
C THR A 30 10.32 8.99 16.05
N TYR A 31 11.24 8.02 15.95
CA TYR A 31 12.02 7.56 17.09
C TYR A 31 12.75 8.73 17.80
N ASP A 32 13.32 9.67 17.03
CA ASP A 32 14.01 10.84 17.57
C ASP A 32 13.12 11.79 18.39
N GLU A 33 11.83 11.94 17.98
CA GLU A 33 10.86 12.74 18.73
C GLU A 33 10.55 12.09 20.08
N VAL A 34 10.36 10.76 20.07
CA VAL A 34 10.09 9.98 21.28
C VAL A 34 11.31 9.98 22.20
N GLU A 35 12.52 9.72 21.68
CA GLU A 35 13.76 9.69 22.45
C GLU A 35 14.05 11.03 23.17
N LYS A 36 13.81 12.14 22.48
CA LYS A 36 13.96 13.47 23.10
C LYS A 36 13.04 13.66 24.30
N PHE A 37 11.82 13.15 24.19
CA PHE A 37 10.87 13.25 25.30
C PHE A 37 11.19 12.24 26.41
N GLN A 38 11.62 11.03 26.08
CA GLN A 38 12.07 10.03 27.04
C GLN A 38 13.24 10.57 27.88
N LYS A 39 14.26 11.16 27.23
CA LYS A 39 15.36 11.84 27.92
C LYS A 39 14.91 12.98 28.84
N PHE A 40 13.80 13.64 28.52
CA PHE A 40 13.19 14.61 29.43
C PHE A 40 12.51 13.94 30.62
N LEU A 41 11.79 12.84 30.41
CA LEU A 41 11.16 12.08 31.51
C LEU A 41 12.21 11.50 32.46
N ASP A 42 13.33 11.01 31.95
CA ASP A 42 14.44 10.46 32.74
C ASP A 42 15.06 11.51 33.70
N LEU A 43 14.84 12.80 33.44
CA LEU A 43 15.22 13.85 34.40
C LEU A 43 14.43 13.78 35.72
N ALA A 44 13.27 13.14 35.76
CA ALA A 44 12.46 13.04 36.96
C ALA A 44 13.26 12.38 38.12
N ASP A 45 14.14 11.43 37.81
CA ASP A 45 14.96 10.70 38.78
C ASP A 45 16.32 11.38 39.05
N ALA A 46 16.59 12.51 38.38
CA ALA A 46 17.86 13.20 38.53
C ALA A 46 17.98 13.94 39.86
N SER A 47 19.18 13.92 40.44
CA SER A 47 19.46 14.66 41.67
C SER A 47 19.34 16.19 41.49
N MET A 48 18.71 16.84 42.42
CA MET A 48 18.59 18.30 42.45
C MET A 48 19.78 19.03 43.12
N LYS A 49 20.74 18.27 43.67
CA LYS A 49 21.93 18.86 44.36
C LYS A 49 22.91 19.41 43.33
N GLY A 50 23.35 20.65 43.53
CA GLY A 50 24.40 21.27 42.72
C GLY A 50 24.00 21.67 41.29
N VAL A 51 22.72 21.63 40.93
CA VAL A 51 22.26 21.98 39.57
C VAL A 51 21.70 23.41 39.50
N SER A 52 21.76 24.02 38.31
CA SER A 52 21.23 25.34 38.03
C SER A 52 19.71 25.44 38.26
N LYS A 53 19.20 26.66 38.52
CA LYS A 53 17.76 26.90 38.69
C LYS A 53 16.93 26.43 37.48
N ALA A 54 17.41 26.64 36.26
CA ALA A 54 16.75 26.21 35.05
C ALA A 54 16.67 24.67 34.94
N LYS A 55 17.70 23.95 35.36
CA LYS A 55 17.70 22.48 35.37
C LYS A 55 16.78 21.93 36.46
N LYS A 56 16.72 22.57 37.65
CA LYS A 56 15.76 22.21 38.70
C LYS A 56 14.31 22.31 38.20
N ALA A 57 13.96 23.42 37.53
CA ALA A 57 12.63 23.60 36.97
C ALA A 57 12.25 22.54 35.95
N LYS A 58 13.23 22.08 35.12
CA LYS A 58 13.00 20.96 34.19
C LYS A 58 12.77 19.64 34.90
N ILE A 59 13.52 19.36 35.97
CA ILE A 59 13.34 18.14 36.81
C ILE A 59 11.95 18.14 37.44
N GLU A 60 11.53 19.26 38.00
CA GLU A 60 10.18 19.43 38.60
C GLU A 60 9.09 19.22 37.53
N SER A 61 9.26 19.80 36.36
CA SER A 61 8.34 19.60 35.25
C SER A 61 8.25 18.13 34.78
N ALA A 62 9.38 17.43 34.73
CA ALA A 62 9.41 16.01 34.37
C ALA A 62 8.67 15.14 35.39
N LYS A 63 8.83 15.43 36.71
CA LYS A 63 8.11 14.73 37.80
C LYS A 63 6.59 14.91 37.74
N MET A 64 6.12 15.97 37.13
CA MET A 64 4.67 16.24 36.98
C MET A 64 4.03 15.47 35.83
N VAL A 65 4.81 14.94 34.90
CA VAL A 65 4.29 14.20 33.74
C VAL A 65 4.04 12.76 34.15
N LYS A 66 2.77 12.35 34.14
CA LYS A 66 2.33 10.99 34.46
C LYS A 66 1.35 10.51 33.40
N GLY A 67 1.26 9.19 33.20
CA GLY A 67 0.27 8.58 32.33
C GLY A 67 0.51 8.81 30.83
N VAL A 68 1.75 9.11 30.43
CA VAL A 68 2.14 9.17 29.02
C VAL A 68 2.89 7.89 28.67
N SER A 69 2.39 7.16 27.68
CA SER A 69 3.03 5.96 27.14
C SER A 69 3.22 6.10 25.64
N PHE A 70 4.15 5.34 25.11
CA PHE A 70 4.41 5.22 23.68
C PHE A 70 4.23 3.77 23.27
N GLU A 71 3.56 3.58 22.14
CA GLU A 71 3.44 2.28 21.51
C GLU A 71 4.27 2.29 20.24
N GLU A 72 5.09 1.26 20.07
CA GLU A 72 5.87 1.07 18.86
C GLU A 72 4.96 0.51 17.76
N ASP A 73 5.03 1.14 16.59
CA ASP A 73 4.37 0.69 15.38
C ASP A 73 5.37 0.65 14.23
N TYR A 74 5.29 -0.38 13.41
CA TYR A 74 6.21 -0.58 12.29
C TYR A 74 5.54 -0.16 10.99
N LYS A 75 6.19 0.74 10.28
CA LYS A 75 5.74 1.21 8.97
C LYS A 75 6.65 0.70 7.87
N ARG A 76 6.07 0.10 6.85
CA ARG A 76 6.79 -0.24 5.63
C ARG A 76 7.26 1.04 4.93
N VAL A 77 8.53 1.08 4.54
CA VAL A 77 9.13 2.20 3.82
C VAL A 77 9.67 1.69 2.49
N TYR A 78 9.37 2.41 1.42
CA TYR A 78 9.84 2.13 0.07
C TYR A 78 10.87 3.19 -0.32
N PRO A 79 12.19 2.92 -0.19
CA PRO A 79 13.25 3.92 -0.34
C PRO A 79 13.29 4.56 -1.73
N TYR A 80 12.84 3.85 -2.75
CA TYR A 80 12.83 4.32 -4.14
C TYR A 80 11.46 4.82 -4.61
N ASN A 81 10.55 5.08 -3.69
CA ASN A 81 9.22 5.65 -3.92
C ASN A 81 8.37 4.89 -4.95
N SER A 82 8.54 5.18 -6.24
CA SER A 82 7.72 4.61 -7.33
C SER A 82 8.38 3.45 -8.08
N LEU A 83 9.66 3.16 -7.81
CA LEU A 83 10.39 2.12 -8.54
C LEU A 83 9.73 0.75 -8.35
N ALA A 84 9.44 0.06 -9.44
CA ALA A 84 8.78 -1.24 -9.48
C ALA A 84 7.40 -1.26 -8.78
N CYS A 85 6.67 -0.13 -8.74
CA CYS A 85 5.42 0.00 -7.99
C CYS A 85 4.38 -1.06 -8.38
N ARG A 86 4.31 -1.44 -9.66
CA ARG A 86 3.38 -2.46 -10.17
C ARG A 86 3.74 -3.88 -9.71
N VAL A 87 5.01 -4.13 -9.43
CA VAL A 87 5.51 -5.43 -8.98
C VAL A 87 5.41 -5.54 -7.47
N LEU A 88 5.85 -4.50 -6.76
CA LEU A 88 5.96 -4.54 -5.30
C LEU A 88 4.58 -4.48 -4.62
N GLY A 89 3.71 -3.58 -5.05
CA GLY A 89 2.52 -3.25 -4.26
C GLY A 89 2.88 -2.40 -3.04
N TYR A 90 1.94 -2.21 -2.12
CA TYR A 90 2.12 -1.38 -0.94
C TYR A 90 1.41 -1.98 0.28
N THR A 91 1.72 -1.49 1.48
CA THR A 91 1.01 -1.86 2.70
C THR A 91 0.07 -0.75 3.16
N SER A 92 -1.08 -1.14 3.67
CA SER A 92 -2.04 -0.26 4.36
C SER A 92 -1.88 -0.34 5.89
N SER A 93 -2.80 0.30 6.61
CA SER A 93 -2.82 0.26 8.08
C SER A 93 -2.82 -1.18 8.60
N GLY A 94 -2.05 -1.45 9.65
CA GLY A 94 -1.85 -2.78 10.20
C GLY A 94 -0.91 -3.66 9.39
N ASN A 95 -0.06 -3.07 8.55
CA ASN A 95 0.90 -3.75 7.67
C ASN A 95 0.26 -4.75 6.69
N VAL A 96 -1.02 -4.56 6.33
CA VAL A 96 -1.70 -5.40 5.36
C VAL A 96 -1.19 -5.09 3.96
N GLY A 97 -0.62 -6.10 3.29
CA GLY A 97 -0.14 -5.99 1.92
C GLY A 97 -1.27 -5.87 0.90
N ASN A 98 -1.13 -4.91 0.00
CA ASN A 98 -2.08 -4.66 -1.09
C ASN A 98 -1.33 -4.66 -2.41
N TRP A 99 -1.84 -5.43 -3.36
CA TRP A 99 -1.25 -5.60 -4.68
C TRP A 99 0.15 -6.22 -4.70
N GLY A 100 0.56 -6.73 -5.82
CA GLY A 100 1.90 -7.22 -6.09
C GLY A 100 2.46 -8.21 -5.05
N ILE A 101 3.75 -8.09 -4.82
CA ILE A 101 4.51 -8.93 -3.88
C ILE A 101 4.02 -8.74 -2.43
N GLU A 102 3.70 -7.52 -2.04
CA GLU A 102 3.20 -7.24 -0.68
C GLU A 102 1.91 -7.98 -0.37
N GLN A 103 0.99 -8.08 -1.33
CA GLN A 103 -0.25 -8.83 -1.17
C GLN A 103 -0.02 -10.34 -1.22
N TYR A 104 0.72 -10.80 -2.22
CA TYR A 104 0.92 -12.24 -2.45
C TYR A 104 1.69 -12.91 -1.30
N TYR A 105 2.73 -12.25 -0.79
CA TYR A 105 3.55 -12.73 0.31
C TYR A 105 3.22 -12.09 1.66
N ASN A 106 2.01 -11.53 1.81
CA ASN A 106 1.62 -10.84 3.04
C ASN A 106 1.81 -11.69 4.30
N SER A 107 1.43 -12.96 4.26
CA SER A 107 1.58 -13.88 5.39
C SER A 107 3.04 -14.21 5.75
N GLN A 108 3.94 -14.16 4.78
CA GLN A 108 5.36 -14.38 4.96
C GLN A 108 6.09 -13.10 5.40
N LEU A 109 5.69 -11.95 4.85
CA LEU A 109 6.30 -10.64 5.13
C LEU A 109 5.86 -10.10 6.48
N ASN A 110 4.60 -10.32 6.86
CA ASN A 110 4.11 -9.94 8.17
C ASN A 110 4.60 -10.93 9.22
N GLY A 111 5.10 -10.38 10.33
CA GLY A 111 5.38 -11.16 11.51
C GLY A 111 4.11 -11.49 12.31
N VAL A 112 4.31 -11.93 13.49
CA VAL A 112 3.25 -12.15 14.48
C VAL A 112 3.45 -11.13 15.60
N ASN A 113 2.44 -10.31 15.84
CA ASN A 113 2.48 -9.30 16.89
C ASN A 113 2.67 -9.98 18.25
N GLY A 114 3.53 -9.40 19.07
CA GLY A 114 3.65 -9.73 20.47
C GLY A 114 2.38 -9.31 21.24
N ARG A 115 2.29 -9.77 22.47
CA ARG A 115 1.21 -9.38 23.38
C ARG A 115 1.78 -9.16 24.76
N ALA A 116 1.38 -8.08 25.42
CA ALA A 116 1.66 -7.83 26.81
C ALA A 116 0.36 -7.90 27.60
N TYR A 117 0.37 -8.65 28.69
CA TYR A 117 -0.75 -8.75 29.61
C TYR A 117 -0.29 -8.30 30.97
N TYR A 118 -1.13 -7.55 31.63
CA TYR A 118 -0.97 -7.27 33.05
C TYR A 118 -2.01 -8.07 33.81
N TYR A 119 -1.57 -8.77 34.86
CA TYR A 119 -2.43 -9.50 35.76
C TYR A 119 -1.98 -9.30 37.20
N PHE A 120 -2.85 -9.51 38.13
CA PHE A 120 -2.50 -9.49 39.55
C PHE A 120 -2.20 -10.93 39.99
N ASN A 121 -1.05 -11.11 40.66
CA ASN A 121 -0.70 -12.37 41.28
C ASN A 121 -1.50 -12.61 42.59
N GLU A 122 -1.26 -13.75 43.27
CA GLU A 122 -1.96 -14.10 44.52
C GLU A 122 -1.69 -13.09 45.64
N GLU A 123 -0.62 -12.32 45.55
CA GLU A 123 -0.22 -11.30 46.55
C GLU A 123 -0.77 -9.88 46.15
N LEU A 124 -1.61 -9.80 45.10
CA LEU A 124 -2.17 -8.58 44.54
C LEU A 124 -1.13 -7.64 43.91
N ASP A 125 0.08 -8.14 43.64
CA ASP A 125 1.07 -7.38 42.88
C ASP A 125 0.79 -7.52 41.40
N GLN A 126 0.99 -6.40 40.66
CA GLN A 126 0.81 -6.37 39.22
C GLN A 126 2.02 -6.99 38.52
N GLU A 127 1.78 -8.10 37.85
CA GLU A 127 2.79 -8.76 37.01
C GLU A 127 2.48 -8.56 35.53
N GLN A 128 3.54 -8.55 34.73
CA GLN A 128 3.44 -8.46 33.27
C GLN A 128 3.91 -9.78 32.64
N SER A 129 3.04 -10.36 31.83
CA SER A 129 3.42 -11.45 30.93
C SER A 129 3.57 -10.93 29.52
N VAL A 130 4.74 -11.14 28.93
CA VAL A 130 5.05 -10.67 27.56
C VAL A 130 5.23 -11.89 26.65
N LYS A 131 4.46 -11.92 25.58
CA LYS A 131 4.71 -12.80 24.45
C LYS A 131 5.46 -11.99 23.38
N GLU A 132 6.71 -12.36 23.15
CA GLU A 132 7.57 -11.69 22.19
C GLU A 132 7.01 -11.73 20.77
N PRO A 133 7.17 -10.64 19.99
CA PRO A 133 6.80 -10.61 18.58
C PRO A 133 7.71 -11.53 17.77
N LYS A 134 7.20 -12.03 16.66
CA LYS A 134 8.00 -12.77 15.66
C LYS A 134 8.09 -11.96 14.40
N ASN A 135 9.31 -11.67 13.97
CA ASN A 135 9.55 -10.96 12.71
C ASN A 135 9.08 -11.78 11.50
N GLY A 136 8.60 -11.10 10.47
CA GLY A 136 8.31 -11.69 9.19
C GLY A 136 9.58 -12.09 8.43
N ASN A 137 9.42 -12.82 7.34
CA ASN A 137 10.48 -13.24 6.47
C ASN A 137 10.82 -12.16 5.44
N SER A 138 12.00 -12.27 4.82
CA SER A 138 12.38 -11.47 3.67
C SER A 138 12.02 -12.20 2.37
N VAL A 139 11.59 -11.47 1.35
CA VAL A 139 11.35 -11.97 -0.01
C VAL A 139 12.39 -11.37 -0.92
N VAL A 140 13.09 -12.23 -1.68
CA VAL A 140 14.05 -11.82 -2.70
C VAL A 140 13.40 -12.03 -4.06
N SER A 141 13.28 -10.96 -4.85
CA SER A 141 12.74 -11.02 -6.22
C SER A 141 13.85 -11.12 -7.25
N THR A 142 13.50 -11.54 -8.46
CA THR A 142 14.39 -11.58 -9.62
C THR A 142 14.53 -10.22 -10.31
N ILE A 143 13.81 -9.19 -9.85
CA ILE A 143 13.86 -7.85 -10.43
C ILE A 143 15.27 -7.26 -10.23
N ASP A 144 15.92 -6.95 -11.33
CA ASP A 144 17.17 -6.21 -11.33
C ASP A 144 16.90 -4.71 -11.26
N MET A 145 17.46 -4.05 -10.23
CA MET A 145 17.20 -2.65 -9.97
C MET A 145 17.72 -1.73 -11.11
N GLN A 146 18.79 -2.10 -11.79
CA GLN A 146 19.33 -1.29 -12.88
C GLN A 146 18.47 -1.41 -14.13
N ILE A 147 18.08 -2.63 -14.48
CA ILE A 147 17.15 -2.90 -15.59
C ILE A 147 15.82 -2.18 -15.33
N GLN A 148 15.28 -2.30 -14.10
CA GLN A 148 14.03 -1.64 -13.74
C GLN A 148 14.09 -0.11 -13.89
N LYS A 149 15.16 0.53 -13.43
CA LYS A 149 15.37 1.98 -13.62
C LYS A 149 15.46 2.37 -15.10
N ILE A 150 16.17 1.58 -15.90
CA ILE A 150 16.30 1.83 -17.34
C ILE A 150 14.95 1.76 -18.04
N ILE A 151 14.18 0.71 -17.81
CA ILE A 151 12.89 0.54 -18.48
C ILE A 151 11.87 1.61 -18.02
N GLU A 152 11.86 2.00 -16.76
CA GLU A 152 10.99 3.08 -16.27
C GLU A 152 11.36 4.43 -16.90
N GLN A 153 12.66 4.74 -17.00
CA GLN A 153 13.10 5.96 -17.66
C GLN A 153 12.74 5.94 -19.16
N LYS A 154 12.94 4.83 -19.86
CA LYS A 154 12.61 4.70 -21.28
C LYS A 154 11.11 4.75 -21.54
N LEU A 155 10.32 4.17 -20.64
CA LEU A 155 8.87 4.27 -20.70
C LEU A 155 8.42 5.72 -20.55
N LYS A 156 8.97 6.43 -19.57
CA LYS A 156 8.66 7.85 -19.36
C LYS A 156 9.04 8.69 -20.59
N ASP A 157 10.25 8.49 -21.13
CA ASP A 157 10.71 9.19 -22.33
C ASP A 157 9.80 8.93 -23.54
N PHE A 158 9.26 7.72 -23.65
CA PHE A 158 8.34 7.33 -24.71
C PHE A 158 6.96 7.97 -24.52
N ASP A 159 6.39 7.87 -23.33
CA ASP A 159 5.06 8.45 -23.02
C ASP A 159 5.08 9.99 -23.18
N ASP A 160 6.16 10.65 -22.75
CA ASP A 160 6.33 12.10 -22.90
C ASP A 160 6.41 12.54 -24.38
N LYS A 161 6.94 11.68 -25.28
CA LYS A 161 7.12 12.02 -26.71
C LYS A 161 5.96 11.61 -27.59
N ILE A 162 5.42 10.44 -27.36
CA ILE A 162 4.45 9.76 -28.24
C ILE A 162 3.04 9.88 -27.67
N GLY A 163 2.89 9.72 -26.34
CA GLY A 163 1.60 9.82 -25.67
C GLY A 163 0.70 8.62 -25.94
N SER A 164 1.10 7.44 -25.54
CA SER A 164 0.24 6.26 -25.61
C SER A 164 -0.79 6.23 -24.50
N LYS A 165 -1.90 5.53 -24.70
CA LYS A 165 -2.91 5.33 -23.65
C LYS A 165 -2.34 4.50 -22.50
N VAL A 166 -1.67 3.40 -22.80
CA VAL A 166 -0.95 2.54 -21.85
C VAL A 166 0.21 1.88 -22.58
N THR A 167 1.40 1.95 -22.03
CA THR A 167 2.59 1.24 -22.49
C THR A 167 3.05 0.29 -21.40
N ASN A 168 3.33 -0.94 -21.76
CA ASN A 168 3.82 -1.98 -20.87
C ASN A 168 5.19 -2.45 -21.33
N ILE A 169 6.13 -2.59 -20.41
CA ILE A 169 7.47 -3.15 -20.66
C ILE A 169 7.71 -4.29 -19.68
N LEU A 170 8.07 -5.45 -20.25
CA LEU A 170 8.50 -6.63 -19.50
C LEU A 170 9.86 -7.09 -20.04
N VAL A 171 10.81 -7.30 -19.15
CA VAL A 171 12.13 -7.87 -19.47
C VAL A 171 12.26 -9.20 -18.76
N MET A 172 12.46 -10.25 -19.53
CA MET A 172 12.54 -11.62 -19.03
C MET A 172 13.80 -12.31 -19.55
N ASN A 173 14.42 -13.12 -18.73
CA ASN A 173 15.48 -14.04 -19.16
C ASN A 173 14.82 -15.27 -19.82
N PRO A 174 15.02 -15.48 -21.14
CA PRO A 174 14.35 -16.57 -21.83
C PRO A 174 14.86 -17.98 -21.47
N GLN A 175 16.02 -18.07 -20.80
CA GLN A 175 16.62 -19.37 -20.45
C GLN A 175 15.98 -19.98 -19.20
N ASN A 176 15.54 -19.16 -18.24
CA ASN A 176 15.02 -19.63 -16.95
C ASN A 176 13.66 -19.01 -16.58
N GLY A 177 13.16 -18.08 -17.39
CA GLY A 177 11.87 -17.42 -17.14
C GLY A 177 11.88 -16.33 -16.08
N GLU A 178 13.04 -15.94 -15.53
CA GLU A 178 13.15 -14.87 -14.55
C GLU A 178 12.72 -13.53 -15.13
N ILE A 179 11.84 -12.82 -14.43
CA ILE A 179 11.45 -11.47 -14.77
C ILE A 179 12.46 -10.51 -14.13
N LEU A 180 13.24 -9.84 -14.98
CA LEU A 180 14.30 -8.93 -14.58
C LEU A 180 13.80 -7.48 -14.42
N GLY A 181 12.70 -7.14 -15.07
CA GLY A 181 12.07 -5.84 -14.97
C GLY A 181 10.65 -5.84 -15.52
N MET A 182 9.76 -5.07 -14.89
CA MET A 182 8.37 -4.95 -15.29
C MET A 182 7.86 -3.57 -14.94
N THR A 183 7.31 -2.84 -15.90
CA THR A 183 6.74 -1.53 -15.67
C THR A 183 5.59 -1.24 -16.63
N SER A 184 4.71 -0.33 -16.24
CA SER A 184 3.59 0.16 -17.01
C SER A 184 3.49 1.68 -16.86
N SER A 185 2.83 2.35 -17.80
CA SER A 185 2.49 3.77 -17.70
C SER A 185 1.84 4.11 -16.36
N TYR A 186 1.94 5.37 -15.95
CA TYR A 186 1.32 5.92 -14.74
C TYR A 186 1.86 5.33 -13.42
N PRO A 187 3.16 5.51 -13.10
CA PRO A 187 3.72 5.08 -11.82
C PRO A 187 3.11 5.86 -10.65
N TYR A 188 3.04 5.23 -9.49
CA TYR A 188 2.56 5.85 -8.26
C TYR A 188 3.56 5.66 -7.11
N ASN A 189 3.50 6.54 -6.11
CA ASN A 189 4.40 6.48 -4.96
C ASN A 189 3.91 5.46 -3.94
N LEU A 190 4.68 4.41 -3.70
CA LEU A 190 4.38 3.32 -2.77
C LEU A 190 4.25 3.79 -1.30
N ASN A 191 4.95 4.89 -0.92
CA ASN A 191 4.81 5.47 0.40
C ASN A 191 3.54 6.34 0.55
N LYS A 192 2.90 6.70 -0.57
CA LYS A 192 1.66 7.50 -0.64
C LYS A 192 0.75 6.96 -1.74
N PRO A 193 0.28 5.72 -1.64
CA PRO A 193 -0.45 5.06 -2.73
C PRO A 193 -1.77 5.75 -3.07
N MET A 194 -2.38 6.44 -2.11
CA MET A 194 -3.63 7.20 -2.27
C MET A 194 -3.39 8.71 -2.51
N ASP A 195 -2.25 9.09 -3.11
CA ASP A 195 -2.03 10.49 -3.49
C ASP A 195 -2.89 10.83 -4.72
N GLU A 196 -3.89 11.69 -4.53
CA GLU A 196 -4.80 12.13 -5.59
C GLU A 196 -4.07 12.72 -6.81
N LYS A 197 -2.89 13.32 -6.60
CA LYS A 197 -2.08 13.83 -7.70
C LYS A 197 -1.66 12.74 -8.69
N SER A 198 -1.52 11.51 -8.22
CA SER A 198 -1.20 10.38 -9.08
C SER A 198 -2.36 10.03 -10.03
N LEU A 199 -3.60 10.37 -9.69
CA LEU A 199 -4.77 10.16 -10.55
C LEU A 199 -4.82 11.14 -11.72
N LEU A 200 -4.15 12.30 -11.63
CA LEU A 200 -4.11 13.30 -12.73
C LEU A 200 -3.43 12.75 -14.00
N SER A 201 -2.71 11.65 -13.89
CA SER A 201 -2.17 10.93 -15.05
C SER A 201 -3.24 10.15 -15.84
N LEU A 202 -4.34 9.79 -15.18
CA LEU A 202 -5.44 9.00 -15.77
C LEU A 202 -6.72 9.81 -16.00
N TYR A 203 -6.98 10.80 -15.15
CA TYR A 203 -8.22 11.55 -15.09
C TYR A 203 -7.97 13.05 -14.98
N SER A 204 -8.88 13.84 -15.50
CA SER A 204 -8.89 15.30 -15.27
C SER A 204 -9.31 15.62 -13.81
N GLN A 205 -8.93 16.80 -13.34
CA GLN A 205 -9.34 17.26 -11.99
C GLN A 205 -10.86 17.24 -11.80
N SER A 206 -11.62 17.62 -12.84
CA SER A 206 -13.09 17.62 -12.81
C SER A 206 -13.67 16.22 -12.63
N GLU A 207 -13.07 15.19 -13.25
CA GLU A 207 -13.51 13.81 -13.08
C GLU A 207 -13.19 13.29 -11.67
N ILE A 208 -12.01 13.61 -11.16
CA ILE A 208 -11.61 13.27 -9.77
C ILE A 208 -12.59 13.89 -8.78
N ASP A 209 -12.95 15.16 -8.96
CA ASP A 209 -13.89 15.85 -8.06
C ASP A 209 -15.29 15.23 -8.10
N LYS A 210 -15.77 14.82 -9.28
CA LYS A 210 -17.04 14.08 -9.44
C LYS A 210 -16.99 12.73 -8.73
N MET A 211 -15.91 11.96 -8.90
CA MET A 211 -15.73 10.67 -8.22
C MET A 211 -15.71 10.82 -6.70
N LYS A 212 -15.07 11.88 -6.17
CA LYS A 212 -15.07 12.20 -4.74
C LYS A 212 -16.46 12.54 -4.22
N ALA A 213 -17.20 13.37 -4.94
CA ALA A 213 -18.56 13.75 -4.56
C ALA A 213 -19.47 12.51 -4.51
N TYR A 214 -19.41 11.67 -5.54
CA TYR A 214 -20.13 10.41 -5.61
C TYR A 214 -19.74 9.44 -4.49
N THR A 215 -18.45 9.30 -4.19
CA THR A 215 -17.98 8.45 -3.08
C THR A 215 -18.55 8.90 -1.74
N LYS A 216 -18.58 10.21 -1.48
CA LYS A 216 -19.18 10.77 -0.25
C LYS A 216 -20.67 10.49 -0.15
N GLN A 217 -21.40 10.64 -1.25
CA GLN A 217 -22.83 10.34 -1.30
C GLN A 217 -23.10 8.87 -0.98
N LYS A 218 -22.36 7.95 -1.62
CA LYS A 218 -22.50 6.51 -1.38
C LYS A 218 -22.20 6.10 0.06
N GLN A 219 -21.14 6.67 0.65
CA GLN A 219 -20.82 6.44 2.06
C GLN A 219 -21.89 6.97 3.02
N ALA A 220 -22.54 8.08 2.69
CA ALA A 220 -23.63 8.62 3.50
C ALA A 220 -24.89 7.74 3.41
N GLU A 221 -25.20 7.20 2.24
CA GLU A 221 -26.30 6.24 2.01
C GLU A 221 -26.06 4.93 2.80
N GLU A 222 -24.86 4.37 2.74
CA GLU A 222 -24.48 3.15 3.49
C GLU A 222 -24.52 3.37 5.02
N ALA A 223 -24.19 4.56 5.51
CA ALA A 223 -24.27 4.89 6.93
C ALA A 223 -25.71 5.00 7.44
N THR A 224 -26.66 5.45 6.61
CA THR A 224 -28.08 5.54 6.98
C THR A 224 -28.76 4.17 6.94
N ASP A 225 -28.39 3.28 6.02
CA ASP A 225 -28.95 1.92 5.94
C ASP A 225 -28.49 1.01 7.11
N SER A 226 -27.40 1.34 7.80
CA SER A 226 -26.92 0.58 8.94
C SER A 226 -27.65 0.86 10.26
N GLU A 227 -28.46 1.92 10.34
CA GLU A 227 -29.25 2.23 11.54
C GLU A 227 -30.65 1.56 11.54
N ASP A 228 -31.07 0.93 10.43
CA ASP A 228 -32.42 0.35 10.28
C ASP A 228 -32.37 -1.16 9.97
N THR A 229 -31.64 -1.94 10.77
CA THR A 229 -31.64 -3.42 10.67
C THR A 229 -32.61 -4.05 11.65
N SER A 230 -33.89 -4.11 11.31
CA SER A 230 -34.75 -5.23 11.70
C SER A 230 -34.57 -6.36 10.69
N GLU A 231 -34.18 -7.54 11.21
CA GLU A 231 -34.04 -8.78 10.45
C GLU A 231 -35.34 -9.12 9.71
N ASP A 232 -35.37 -9.00 8.40
CA ASP A 232 -36.00 -9.97 7.48
C ASP A 232 -35.92 -9.47 6.03
N SER A 233 -35.48 -10.37 5.18
CA SER A 233 -35.45 -10.31 3.70
C SER A 233 -34.10 -10.03 3.03
N LYS A 234 -33.30 -11.10 2.96
CA LYS A 234 -32.30 -11.26 1.91
C LYS A 234 -33.00 -11.52 0.58
N ASP A 235 -33.28 -10.49 -0.17
CA ASP A 235 -33.48 -10.61 -1.63
C ASP A 235 -32.30 -9.96 -2.36
N SER A 236 -31.37 -10.81 -2.79
CA SER A 236 -30.13 -10.44 -3.44
C SER A 236 -30.27 -10.24 -4.94
N THR A 237 -31.18 -9.36 -5.37
CA THR A 237 -31.36 -9.04 -6.80
C THR A 237 -31.76 -7.59 -7.04
N LYS A 238 -30.86 -6.65 -6.74
CA LYS A 238 -30.80 -5.36 -7.40
C LYS A 238 -29.37 -4.86 -7.44
N LYS A 239 -28.50 -5.48 -8.26
CA LYS A 239 -27.36 -4.76 -8.83
C LYS A 239 -27.94 -3.70 -9.76
N LYS A 240 -28.19 -2.49 -9.24
CA LYS A 240 -28.17 -1.30 -10.07
C LYS A 240 -26.76 -1.23 -10.63
N THR A 241 -26.61 -1.36 -11.92
CA THR A 241 -25.40 -0.99 -12.66
C THR A 241 -25.24 0.52 -12.51
N ASP A 242 -24.59 0.92 -11.44
CA ASP A 242 -24.20 2.29 -11.23
C ASP A 242 -22.92 2.49 -12.04
N ASP A 243 -23.04 3.09 -13.21
CA ASP A 243 -21.93 3.35 -14.13
C ASP A 243 -20.97 4.43 -13.60
N GLN A 244 -21.25 4.99 -12.41
CA GLN A 244 -20.40 6.01 -11.82
C GLN A 244 -19.28 5.38 -10.99
N LYS A 245 -18.03 5.78 -11.29
CA LYS A 245 -16.85 5.34 -10.57
C LYS A 245 -16.67 6.11 -9.27
N THR A 246 -16.30 5.40 -8.22
CA THR A 246 -15.81 5.99 -6.97
C THR A 246 -14.35 6.39 -7.10
N ILE A 247 -13.86 7.20 -6.16
CA ILE A 247 -12.43 7.52 -6.09
C ILE A 247 -11.58 6.26 -5.83
N TYR A 248 -12.12 5.27 -5.14
CA TYR A 248 -11.45 4.00 -4.89
C TYR A 248 -11.31 3.14 -6.14
N ASP A 249 -12.30 3.19 -7.04
CA ASP A 249 -12.24 2.51 -8.35
C ASP A 249 -11.12 3.11 -9.20
N ALA A 250 -10.97 4.44 -9.19
CA ALA A 250 -9.89 5.12 -9.88
C ALA A 250 -8.50 4.73 -9.32
N PHE A 251 -8.36 4.63 -8.01
CA PHE A 251 -7.12 4.13 -7.41
C PHE A 251 -6.86 2.66 -7.73
N ASN A 252 -7.87 1.80 -7.74
CA ASN A 252 -7.74 0.40 -8.16
C ASN A 252 -7.24 0.28 -9.61
N GLU A 253 -7.73 1.12 -10.52
CA GLU A 253 -7.19 1.20 -11.88
C GLU A 253 -5.72 1.65 -11.90
N LEU A 254 -5.37 2.65 -11.09
CA LEU A 254 -4.00 3.13 -10.97
C LEU A 254 -3.05 2.04 -10.44
N TRP A 255 -3.46 1.24 -9.46
CA TRP A 255 -2.61 0.22 -8.84
C TRP A 255 -2.55 -1.08 -9.64
N ARG A 256 -3.53 -1.32 -10.48
CA ARG A 256 -3.64 -2.55 -11.27
C ARG A 256 -2.45 -2.74 -12.19
N ASN A 257 -1.87 -3.92 -12.18
CA ASN A 257 -0.80 -4.29 -13.10
C ASN A 257 -1.39 -4.78 -14.43
N SER A 258 -1.42 -3.91 -15.42
CA SER A 258 -1.99 -4.21 -16.75
C SER A 258 -1.27 -5.33 -17.50
N ILE A 259 0.01 -5.57 -17.22
CA ILE A 259 0.79 -6.64 -17.85
C ILE A 259 0.23 -8.03 -17.55
N ILE A 260 -0.25 -8.23 -16.31
CA ILE A 260 -0.74 -9.52 -15.84
C ILE A 260 -2.27 -9.59 -15.74
N SER A 261 -2.96 -8.45 -15.80
CA SER A 261 -4.41 -8.37 -15.56
C SER A 261 -5.21 -8.06 -16.80
N ASP A 262 -4.60 -7.49 -17.85
CA ASP A 262 -5.29 -7.08 -19.06
C ASP A 262 -5.01 -8.05 -20.20
N THR A 263 -6.02 -8.24 -21.04
CA THR A 263 -5.89 -9.00 -22.27
C THR A 263 -5.51 -8.05 -23.41
N ASN A 264 -4.71 -8.56 -24.35
CA ASN A 264 -4.33 -7.84 -25.55
C ASN A 264 -4.37 -8.78 -26.78
N GLU A 265 -4.53 -8.18 -27.95
CA GLU A 265 -4.43 -8.92 -29.20
C GLU A 265 -2.94 -9.12 -29.56
N PRO A 266 -2.41 -10.34 -29.51
CA PRO A 266 -0.98 -10.57 -29.70
C PRO A 266 -0.50 -10.35 -31.14
N GLY A 267 -1.41 -10.36 -32.10
CA GLY A 267 -1.06 -10.22 -33.51
C GLY A 267 -0.06 -11.28 -33.97
N SER A 268 0.97 -10.87 -34.75
CA SER A 268 1.99 -11.77 -35.29
C SER A 268 2.87 -12.44 -34.24
N THR A 269 2.91 -11.94 -33.01
CA THR A 269 3.66 -12.60 -31.92
C THR A 269 3.03 -13.92 -31.48
N TYR A 270 1.80 -14.22 -31.92
CA TYR A 270 1.15 -15.51 -31.70
C TYR A 270 1.58 -16.60 -32.66
N LYS A 271 2.23 -16.26 -33.82
CA LYS A 271 2.64 -17.20 -34.84
C LYS A 271 3.56 -18.33 -34.33
N PRO A 272 4.55 -18.08 -33.46
CA PRO A 272 5.36 -19.12 -32.86
C PRO A 272 4.54 -20.17 -32.11
N PHE A 273 3.48 -19.76 -31.39
CA PHE A 273 2.59 -20.70 -30.71
C PHE A 273 1.80 -21.57 -31.70
N THR A 274 1.34 -20.97 -32.80
CA THR A 274 0.66 -21.74 -33.89
C THR A 274 1.58 -22.80 -34.49
N VAL A 275 2.82 -22.41 -34.78
CA VAL A 275 3.82 -23.36 -35.32
C VAL A 275 4.17 -24.46 -34.31
N ALA A 276 4.41 -24.07 -33.05
CA ALA A 276 4.69 -25.03 -31.97
C ALA A 276 3.55 -26.03 -31.79
N THR A 277 2.29 -25.58 -31.84
CA THR A 277 1.11 -26.46 -31.80
C THR A 277 1.05 -27.39 -32.99
N GLY A 278 1.38 -26.90 -34.18
CA GLY A 278 1.47 -27.74 -35.40
C GLY A 278 2.52 -28.83 -35.30
N LEU A 279 3.69 -28.50 -34.75
CA LEU A 279 4.77 -29.47 -34.51
C LEU A 279 4.38 -30.50 -33.45
N GLU A 280 3.82 -30.05 -32.33
CA GLU A 280 3.41 -30.93 -31.21
C GLU A 280 2.28 -31.87 -31.60
N SER A 281 1.33 -31.42 -32.41
CA SER A 281 0.24 -32.24 -32.92
C SER A 281 0.64 -33.18 -34.05
N GLY A 282 1.88 -33.10 -34.57
CA GLY A 282 2.35 -33.82 -35.74
C GLY A 282 1.75 -33.34 -37.06
N ALA A 283 1.04 -32.24 -37.10
CA ALA A 283 0.51 -31.63 -38.32
C ALA A 283 1.61 -30.96 -39.16
N LEU A 284 2.72 -30.59 -38.50
CA LEU A 284 3.93 -30.07 -39.12
C LEU A 284 5.13 -30.94 -38.73
N THR A 285 6.06 -31.11 -39.65
CA THR A 285 7.35 -31.80 -39.43
C THR A 285 8.52 -30.82 -39.30
N GLY A 286 8.30 -29.55 -39.64
CA GLY A 286 9.30 -28.49 -39.68
C GLY A 286 10.11 -28.44 -41.01
N ASN A 287 9.83 -29.33 -41.95
CA ASN A 287 10.50 -29.40 -43.26
C ASN A 287 9.58 -28.98 -44.41
N GLU A 288 8.39 -28.46 -44.10
CA GLU A 288 7.42 -28.03 -45.10
C GLU A 288 7.93 -26.81 -45.87
N ASN A 289 7.72 -26.87 -47.20
CA ASN A 289 7.97 -25.73 -48.08
C ASN A 289 6.63 -25.10 -48.47
N TYR A 290 6.57 -23.79 -48.41
CA TYR A 290 5.40 -23.01 -48.79
C TYR A 290 5.77 -21.99 -49.86
N PHE A 291 5.01 -21.98 -50.94
CA PHE A 291 5.15 -20.94 -51.98
C PHE A 291 4.19 -19.78 -51.66
N CYS A 292 4.75 -18.63 -51.34
CA CYS A 292 3.96 -17.44 -51.07
C CYS A 292 3.45 -16.81 -52.36
N THR A 293 2.16 -16.85 -52.59
CA THR A 293 1.49 -16.22 -53.76
C THR A 293 1.21 -14.73 -53.57
N GLY A 294 1.58 -14.17 -52.44
CA GLY A 294 1.32 -12.77 -52.09
C GLY A 294 -0.10 -12.48 -51.53
N SER A 295 -1.03 -13.41 -51.71
CA SER A 295 -2.38 -13.30 -51.13
C SER A 295 -2.96 -14.66 -50.78
N LEU A 296 -3.81 -14.70 -49.77
CA LEU A 296 -4.56 -15.89 -49.35
C LEU A 296 -6.02 -15.51 -49.18
N MET A 297 -6.92 -16.25 -49.83
CA MET A 297 -8.34 -16.03 -49.67
C MET A 297 -8.82 -16.67 -48.35
N VAL A 298 -9.36 -15.83 -47.47
CA VAL A 298 -9.95 -16.26 -46.20
C VAL A 298 -11.46 -15.96 -46.25
N GLY A 299 -12.27 -17.02 -46.35
CA GLY A 299 -13.71 -16.88 -46.53
C GLY A 299 -14.07 -16.21 -47.86
N LYS A 300 -14.80 -15.10 -47.82
CA LYS A 300 -15.19 -14.30 -48.98
C LYS A 300 -14.33 -13.05 -49.22
N ARG A 301 -13.21 -12.92 -48.52
CA ARG A 301 -12.29 -11.74 -48.60
C ARG A 301 -10.88 -12.23 -49.00
N ASN A 302 -10.23 -11.45 -49.87
CA ASN A 302 -8.81 -11.60 -50.16
C ASN A 302 -7.95 -10.91 -49.10
#